data_cdfa151fde7a6bedc412c28d09c83b5a
#
_entry.id   cdfa151fde7a6bedc412c28d09c83b5a
#
_cell.length_a   1.000
_cell.length_b   1.000
_cell.length_c   1.000
_cell.angle_alpha   90.00
_cell.angle_beta   90.00
_cell.angle_gamma   90.00
#
_symmetry.space_group_name_H-M   'P 1'
#
loop_
_entity.id
_entity.type
_entity.pdbx_description
1 polymer ?
#
loop_
_entity_poly.entity_id
_entity_poly.type
_entity_poly.pdbx_seq_one_letter_code
_entity_poly.pdbx_strand_id
1 'polypeptide(L)'
;MNVGSKMRETVEVSQKGREDMEHVGEALENIRTSIQNLEAAVNKVGTASGEIVEIVQLIGNIAEETNLLSLNASIEAARAGEAGRGFAVVASEIGTLASNSTASVEHISKLIHEVNELVADAVRQAGDSADNINESSGLIHTAIDTFDKIYDNIQQTSALIDQMVDKINQVDEVATNVAAISEEQAASSDEILATSESMLTQAKGIAENSENVAKESRSLTESSIQLADQVKLFRI
;
A
#
# COMPACT_ATOMS: atom_id res chain seq x y z
N MET A 1 -13.75 -11.98 20.41
CA MET A 1 -12.98 -10.82 19.91
C MET A 1 -13.96 -9.96 19.12
N ASN A 2 -14.18 -8.71 19.54
CA ASN A 2 -15.22 -7.86 18.90
C ASN A 2 -14.69 -7.30 17.57
N VAL A 3 -15.27 -7.70 16.44
CA VAL A 3 -14.87 -7.28 15.09
C VAL A 3 -14.89 -5.75 14.96
N GLY A 4 -15.90 -5.08 15.50
CA GLY A 4 -15.99 -3.62 15.49
C GLY A 4 -14.86 -2.91 16.26
N SER A 5 -14.26 -3.55 17.28
CA SER A 5 -13.07 -3.02 17.95
C SER A 5 -11.84 -3.11 17.07
N LYS A 6 -11.67 -4.24 16.36
CA LYS A 6 -10.53 -4.43 15.43
C LYS A 6 -10.61 -3.52 14.22
N MET A 7 -11.81 -3.23 13.74
CA MET A 7 -12.01 -2.28 12.64
C MET A 7 -11.63 -0.86 13.06
N ARG A 8 -12.03 -0.41 14.24
CA ARG A 8 -11.63 0.90 14.78
C ARG A 8 -10.12 1.03 14.94
N GLU A 9 -9.47 -0.01 15.48
CA GLU A 9 -8.00 -0.06 15.58
C GLU A 9 -7.34 0.04 14.21
N THR A 10 -7.88 -0.63 13.18
CA THR A 10 -7.32 -0.57 11.82
C THR A 10 -7.53 0.80 11.16
N VAL A 11 -8.66 1.46 11.42
CA VAL A 11 -8.90 2.85 11.00
C VAL A 11 -7.86 3.79 11.60
N GLU A 12 -7.64 3.69 12.92
CA GLU A 12 -6.66 4.53 13.63
C GLU A 12 -5.24 4.32 13.09
N VAL A 13 -4.83 3.07 12.89
CA VAL A 13 -3.51 2.73 12.33
C VAL A 13 -3.38 3.24 10.89
N SER A 14 -4.43 3.12 10.08
CA SER A 14 -4.43 3.62 8.70
C SER A 14 -4.31 5.13 8.64
N GLN A 15 -5.05 5.83 9.48
CA GLN A 15 -5.03 7.29 9.57
C GLN A 15 -3.67 7.80 10.04
N LYS A 16 -3.08 7.12 11.05
CA LYS A 16 -1.73 7.43 11.50
C LYS A 16 -0.67 7.16 10.43
N GLY A 17 -0.78 6.05 9.69
CA GLY A 17 0.13 5.75 8.59
C GLY A 17 0.07 6.80 7.48
N ARG A 18 -1.10 7.33 7.19
CA ARG A 18 -1.29 8.43 6.25
C ARG A 18 -0.60 9.73 6.74
N GLU A 19 -0.82 10.11 8.01
CA GLU A 19 -0.17 11.28 8.63
C GLU A 19 1.36 11.15 8.61
N ASP A 20 1.89 9.95 8.94
CA ASP A 20 3.32 9.67 8.90
C ASP A 20 3.87 9.84 7.46
N MET A 21 3.13 9.42 6.42
CA MET A 21 3.52 9.61 5.02
C MET A 21 3.49 11.09 4.59
N GLU A 22 2.54 11.89 5.07
CA GLU A 22 2.52 13.34 4.83
C GLU A 22 3.79 14.01 5.42
N HIS A 23 4.19 13.63 6.64
CA HIS A 23 5.43 14.13 7.24
C HIS A 23 6.70 13.69 6.48
N VAL A 24 6.72 12.46 5.95
CA VAL A 24 7.82 12.00 5.08
C VAL A 24 7.84 12.82 3.79
N GLY A 25 6.70 13.16 3.23
CA GLY A 25 6.59 14.04 2.06
C GLY A 25 7.17 15.44 2.32
N GLU A 26 6.84 16.05 3.47
CA GLU A 26 7.43 17.33 3.90
C GLU A 26 8.95 17.24 4.07
N ALA A 27 9.45 16.14 4.64
CA ALA A 27 10.88 15.92 4.81
C ALA A 27 11.60 15.80 3.46
N LEU A 28 11.02 15.12 2.48
CA LEU A 28 11.57 15.02 1.11
C LEU A 28 11.63 16.39 0.43
N GLU A 29 10.64 17.26 0.61
CA GLU A 29 10.64 18.61 0.06
C GLU A 29 11.76 19.48 0.68
N ASN A 30 12.01 19.34 1.98
CA ASN A 30 13.13 19.98 2.65
C ASN A 30 14.49 19.49 2.12
N ILE A 31 14.62 18.17 1.86
CA ILE A 31 15.82 17.59 1.27
C ILE A 31 16.01 18.11 -0.16
N ARG A 32 14.95 18.19 -0.96
CA ARG A 32 14.98 18.76 -2.31
C ARG A 32 15.50 20.19 -2.32
N THR A 33 15.00 21.02 -1.42
CA THR A 33 15.48 22.40 -1.23
C THR A 33 16.96 22.45 -0.85
N SER A 34 17.40 21.53 0.02
CA SER A 34 18.80 21.45 0.44
C SER A 34 19.73 21.05 -0.71
N ILE A 35 19.31 20.13 -1.59
CA ILE A 35 20.05 19.74 -2.79
C ILE A 35 20.16 20.89 -3.77
N GLN A 36 19.10 21.67 -4.00
CA GLN A 36 19.14 22.85 -4.85
C GLN A 36 20.12 23.90 -4.32
N ASN A 37 20.14 24.11 -3.01
CA ASN A 37 21.10 25.01 -2.36
C ASN A 37 22.54 24.50 -2.50
N LEU A 38 22.75 23.20 -2.36
CA LEU A 38 24.05 22.55 -2.57
C LEU A 38 24.53 22.74 -4.01
N GLU A 39 23.70 22.48 -5.00
CA GLU A 39 24.01 22.70 -6.41
C GLU A 39 24.42 24.15 -6.69
N ALA A 40 23.66 25.11 -6.16
CA ALA A 40 23.99 26.51 -6.29
C ALA A 40 25.33 26.90 -5.64
N ALA A 41 25.66 26.31 -4.48
CA ALA A 41 26.94 26.52 -3.81
C ALA A 41 28.11 25.89 -4.60
N VAL A 42 27.94 24.67 -5.09
CA VAL A 42 28.96 23.97 -5.90
C VAL A 42 29.21 24.71 -7.22
N ASN A 43 28.17 25.22 -7.89
CA ASN A 43 28.31 26.04 -9.08
C ASN A 43 29.10 27.32 -8.82
N LYS A 44 28.93 27.98 -7.65
CA LYS A 44 29.75 29.12 -7.26
C LYS A 44 31.24 28.74 -7.08
N VAL A 45 31.53 27.58 -6.51
CA VAL A 45 32.91 27.07 -6.41
C VAL A 45 33.50 26.86 -7.80
N GLY A 46 32.74 26.29 -8.73
CA GLY A 46 33.16 26.11 -10.12
C GLY A 46 33.50 27.44 -10.80
N THR A 47 32.65 28.48 -10.62
CA THR A 47 32.90 29.82 -11.15
C THR A 47 34.18 30.43 -10.58
N ALA A 48 34.34 30.37 -9.25
CA ALA A 48 35.55 30.89 -8.59
C ALA A 48 36.80 30.13 -9.01
N SER A 49 36.73 28.82 -9.21
CA SER A 49 37.84 28.02 -9.77
C SER A 49 38.22 28.47 -11.18
N GLY A 50 37.23 28.80 -12.02
CA GLY A 50 37.48 29.38 -13.34
C GLY A 50 38.24 30.70 -13.28
N GLU A 51 37.85 31.62 -12.38
CA GLU A 51 38.56 32.88 -12.17
C GLU A 51 39.99 32.65 -11.69
N ILE A 52 40.23 31.64 -10.84
CA ILE A 52 41.58 31.29 -10.38
C ILE A 52 42.40 30.77 -11.56
N VAL A 53 41.86 29.98 -12.50
CA VAL A 53 42.56 29.52 -13.70
C VAL A 53 43.12 30.73 -14.50
N GLU A 54 42.29 31.77 -14.71
CA GLU A 54 42.71 32.97 -15.43
C GLU A 54 43.85 33.68 -14.73
N ILE A 55 43.74 33.83 -13.39
CA ILE A 55 44.82 34.47 -12.59
C ILE A 55 46.12 33.66 -12.64
N VAL A 56 46.03 32.33 -12.51
CA VAL A 56 47.18 31.44 -12.55
C VAL A 56 47.85 31.51 -13.92
N GLN A 57 47.09 31.60 -15.00
CA GLN A 57 47.62 31.76 -16.35
C GLN A 57 48.34 33.11 -16.54
N LEU A 58 47.79 34.18 -15.97
CA LEU A 58 48.43 35.48 -15.98
C LEU A 58 49.75 35.47 -15.22
N ILE A 59 49.84 34.82 -14.04
CA ILE A 59 51.04 34.70 -13.23
C ILE A 59 52.08 33.87 -14.02
N GLY A 60 51.66 32.80 -14.71
CA GLY A 60 52.53 32.00 -15.59
C GLY A 60 53.20 32.86 -16.68
N ASN A 61 52.42 33.70 -17.36
CA ASN A 61 52.92 34.59 -18.39
C ASN A 61 53.93 35.62 -17.80
N ILE A 62 53.62 36.19 -16.63
CA ILE A 62 54.55 37.10 -15.95
C ILE A 62 55.84 36.38 -15.57
N ALA A 63 55.79 35.15 -15.08
CA ALA A 63 56.96 34.39 -14.73
C ALA A 63 57.84 34.07 -15.96
N GLU A 64 57.23 33.71 -17.08
CA GLU A 64 57.92 33.47 -18.34
C GLU A 64 58.61 34.75 -18.87
N GLU A 65 57.89 35.88 -18.86
CA GLU A 65 58.45 37.19 -19.26
C GLU A 65 59.58 37.61 -18.33
N THR A 66 59.43 37.39 -17.00
CA THR A 66 60.49 37.67 -16.01
C THR A 66 61.75 36.82 -16.26
N ASN A 67 61.53 35.55 -16.62
CA ASN A 67 62.66 34.66 -16.96
C ASN A 67 63.40 35.13 -18.22
N LEU A 68 62.66 35.55 -19.25
CA LEU A 68 63.25 36.15 -20.46
C LEU A 68 64.02 37.45 -20.17
N LEU A 69 63.47 38.30 -19.32
CA LEU A 69 64.11 39.55 -18.87
C LEU A 69 65.42 39.25 -18.09
N SER A 70 65.40 38.26 -17.21
CA SER A 70 66.56 37.84 -16.44
C SER A 70 67.67 37.27 -17.32
N LEU A 71 67.29 36.53 -18.35
CA LEU A 71 68.25 35.99 -19.34
C LEU A 71 68.90 37.13 -20.13
N ASN A 72 68.11 38.10 -20.59
CA ASN A 72 68.62 39.26 -21.29
C ASN A 72 69.58 40.12 -20.40
N ALA A 73 69.21 40.30 -19.14
CA ALA A 73 70.04 41.03 -18.15
C ALA A 73 71.36 40.26 -17.87
N SER A 74 71.29 38.91 -17.79
CA SER A 74 72.49 38.06 -17.63
C SER A 74 73.46 38.19 -18.81
N ILE A 75 72.91 38.22 -20.03
CA ILE A 75 73.67 38.41 -21.25
C ILE A 75 74.38 39.81 -21.26
N GLU A 76 73.67 40.84 -20.92
CA GLU A 76 74.26 42.18 -20.92
C GLU A 76 75.23 42.39 -19.76
N ALA A 77 74.99 41.78 -18.59
CA ALA A 77 75.97 41.73 -17.49
C ALA A 77 77.27 41.01 -17.87
N ALA A 78 77.18 39.90 -18.60
CA ALA A 78 78.37 39.20 -19.16
C ALA A 78 79.11 40.07 -20.15
N ARG A 79 78.39 40.89 -20.94
CA ARG A 79 79.00 41.81 -21.94
C ARG A 79 79.76 42.95 -21.32
N ALA A 80 79.35 43.39 -20.10
CA ALA A 80 80.05 44.43 -19.31
C ALA A 80 81.30 43.92 -18.58
N GLY A 81 81.63 42.65 -18.64
CA GLY A 81 82.88 42.02 -18.09
C GLY A 81 82.92 42.14 -16.56
N GLU A 82 84.09 42.55 -16.00
CA GLU A 82 84.25 42.70 -14.55
C GLU A 82 83.28 43.68 -13.89
N ALA A 83 82.87 44.74 -14.60
CA ALA A 83 81.96 45.75 -14.07
C ALA A 83 80.54 45.20 -13.95
N GLY A 84 80.19 44.12 -14.68
CA GLY A 84 78.85 43.50 -14.68
C GLY A 84 78.70 42.35 -13.70
N ARG A 85 79.70 41.87 -12.98
CA ARG A 85 79.65 40.67 -12.12
C ARG A 85 78.54 40.68 -11.07
N GLY A 86 78.33 41.83 -10.41
CA GLY A 86 77.24 41.96 -9.42
C GLY A 86 75.85 41.86 -10.06
N PHE A 87 75.67 42.44 -11.25
CA PHE A 87 74.42 42.35 -12.00
C PHE A 87 74.14 40.95 -12.53
N ALA A 88 75.16 40.22 -12.94
CA ALA A 88 75.03 38.84 -13.41
C ALA A 88 74.47 37.90 -12.30
N VAL A 89 74.92 38.08 -11.05
CA VAL A 89 74.39 37.32 -9.89
C VAL A 89 72.94 37.62 -9.64
N VAL A 90 72.54 38.92 -9.66
CA VAL A 90 71.14 39.33 -9.46
C VAL A 90 70.27 38.80 -10.59
N ALA A 91 70.70 38.88 -11.83
CA ALA A 91 69.97 38.39 -12.98
C ALA A 91 69.77 36.84 -12.91
N SER A 92 70.79 36.12 -12.50
CA SER A 92 70.68 34.66 -12.29
C SER A 92 69.70 34.29 -11.21
N GLU A 93 69.68 35.09 -10.09
CA GLU A 93 68.74 34.87 -8.99
C GLU A 93 67.30 35.14 -9.43
N ILE A 94 67.07 36.22 -10.21
CA ILE A 94 65.75 36.56 -10.77
C ILE A 94 65.30 35.41 -11.72
N GLY A 95 66.20 34.87 -12.55
CA GLY A 95 65.88 33.72 -13.43
C GLY A 95 65.48 32.45 -12.65
N THR A 96 66.20 32.19 -11.54
CA THR A 96 65.84 31.08 -10.64
C THR A 96 64.47 31.29 -9.98
N LEU A 97 64.18 32.52 -9.53
CA LEU A 97 62.88 32.85 -8.96
C LEU A 97 61.75 32.72 -9.99
N ALA A 98 61.97 33.15 -11.20
CA ALA A 98 61.00 33.05 -12.31
C ALA A 98 60.73 31.59 -12.66
N SER A 99 61.76 30.74 -12.73
CA SER A 99 61.62 29.29 -12.97
C SER A 99 60.83 28.57 -11.84
N ASN A 100 61.12 28.95 -10.56
CA ASN A 100 60.38 28.39 -9.43
C ASN A 100 58.90 28.87 -9.44
N SER A 101 58.65 30.09 -9.90
CA SER A 101 57.27 30.62 -10.06
C SER A 101 56.53 29.83 -11.16
N THR A 102 57.14 29.54 -12.29
CA THR A 102 56.55 28.72 -13.36
C THR A 102 56.19 27.32 -12.85
N ALA A 103 57.10 26.66 -12.13
CA ALA A 103 56.85 25.34 -11.54
C ALA A 103 55.68 25.38 -10.52
N SER A 104 55.56 26.45 -9.75
CA SER A 104 54.45 26.64 -8.81
C SER A 104 53.14 26.86 -9.54
N VAL A 105 53.11 27.60 -10.63
CA VAL A 105 51.96 27.84 -11.51
C VAL A 105 51.46 26.51 -12.10
N GLU A 106 52.35 25.68 -12.61
CA GLU A 106 51.99 24.35 -13.14
C GLU A 106 51.35 23.49 -12.06
N HIS A 107 51.91 23.50 -10.85
CA HIS A 107 51.34 22.74 -9.72
C HIS A 107 49.95 23.23 -9.32
N ILE A 108 49.75 24.59 -9.24
CA ILE A 108 48.46 25.16 -8.93
C ILE A 108 47.42 24.83 -10.03
N SER A 109 47.82 24.94 -11.30
CA SER A 109 46.98 24.59 -12.44
C SER A 109 46.42 23.17 -12.33
N LYS A 110 47.28 22.22 -11.92
CA LYS A 110 46.88 20.81 -11.71
C LYS A 110 45.87 20.68 -10.58
N LEU A 111 46.10 21.37 -9.43
CA LEU A 111 45.19 21.34 -8.30
C LEU A 111 43.80 21.92 -8.67
N ILE A 112 43.76 22.99 -9.45
CA ILE A 112 42.52 23.61 -9.91
C ILE A 112 41.80 22.70 -10.88
N HIS A 113 42.49 21.96 -11.73
CA HIS A 113 41.87 20.96 -12.59
C HIS A 113 41.20 19.85 -11.76
N GLU A 114 41.88 19.33 -10.73
CA GLU A 114 41.34 18.35 -9.81
C GLU A 114 40.06 18.89 -9.07
N VAL A 115 40.11 20.17 -8.66
CA VAL A 115 38.94 20.83 -8.06
C VAL A 115 37.76 20.89 -9.04
N ASN A 116 38.02 21.23 -10.31
CA ASN A 116 36.94 21.30 -11.32
C ASN A 116 36.33 19.92 -11.61
N GLU A 117 37.11 18.84 -11.60
CA GLU A 117 36.59 17.47 -11.69
C GLU A 117 35.69 17.12 -10.51
N LEU A 118 36.11 17.47 -9.27
CA LEU A 118 35.30 17.27 -8.08
C LEU A 118 33.99 18.07 -8.11
N VAL A 119 34.03 19.32 -8.61
CA VAL A 119 32.84 20.16 -8.81
C VAL A 119 31.88 19.49 -9.80
N ALA A 120 32.38 19.03 -10.95
CA ALA A 120 31.55 18.35 -11.95
C ALA A 120 30.89 17.08 -11.38
N ASP A 121 31.64 16.29 -10.62
CA ASP A 121 31.13 15.11 -9.95
C ASP A 121 30.06 15.44 -8.88
N ALA A 122 30.26 16.50 -8.11
CA ALA A 122 29.31 16.94 -7.10
C ALA A 122 27.99 17.43 -7.73
N VAL A 123 28.05 18.17 -8.84
CA VAL A 123 26.86 18.60 -9.60
C VAL A 123 26.10 17.36 -10.12
N ARG A 124 26.80 16.38 -10.69
CA ARG A 124 26.16 15.16 -11.16
C ARG A 124 25.48 14.40 -10.02
N GLN A 125 26.14 14.21 -8.89
CA GLN A 125 25.57 13.54 -7.71
C GLN A 125 24.36 14.31 -7.13
N ALA A 126 24.37 15.62 -7.19
CA ALA A 126 23.21 16.44 -6.80
C ALA A 126 22.02 16.20 -7.73
N GLY A 127 22.25 16.11 -9.04
CA GLY A 127 21.25 15.75 -10.03
C GLY A 127 20.64 14.37 -9.78
N ASP A 128 21.50 13.35 -9.64
CA ASP A 128 21.03 11.97 -9.33
C ASP A 128 20.21 11.91 -8.03
N SER A 129 20.61 12.71 -7.03
CA SER A 129 19.89 12.80 -5.75
C SER A 129 18.51 13.48 -5.91
N ALA A 130 18.41 14.51 -6.77
CA ALA A 130 17.14 15.17 -7.06
C ALA A 130 16.16 14.22 -7.77
N ASP A 131 16.64 13.40 -8.70
CA ASP A 131 15.83 12.40 -9.39
C ASP A 131 15.32 11.32 -8.41
N ASN A 132 16.18 10.82 -7.53
CA ASN A 132 15.78 9.86 -6.49
C ASN A 132 14.73 10.44 -5.53
N ILE A 133 14.78 11.72 -5.21
CA ILE A 133 13.78 12.40 -4.39
C ILE A 133 12.45 12.49 -5.13
N ASN A 134 12.44 12.80 -6.42
CA ASN A 134 11.23 12.85 -7.22
C ASN A 134 10.55 11.47 -7.29
N GLU A 135 11.31 10.40 -7.50
CA GLU A 135 10.80 9.03 -7.46
C GLU A 135 10.22 8.68 -6.09
N SER A 136 10.96 9.00 -5.01
CA SER A 136 10.51 8.77 -3.63
C SER A 136 9.22 9.52 -3.31
N SER A 137 9.08 10.76 -3.79
CA SER A 137 7.86 11.55 -3.64
C SER A 137 6.67 10.88 -4.33
N GLY A 138 6.85 10.30 -5.52
CA GLY A 138 5.82 9.51 -6.21
C GLY A 138 5.38 8.28 -5.41
N LEU A 139 6.33 7.59 -4.78
CA LEU A 139 6.02 6.44 -3.91
C LEU A 139 5.23 6.86 -2.65
N ILE A 140 5.56 8.00 -2.06
CA ILE A 140 4.81 8.55 -0.91
C ILE A 140 3.37 8.87 -1.29
N HIS A 141 3.12 9.51 -2.42
CA HIS A 141 1.75 9.74 -2.91
C HIS A 141 0.98 8.42 -3.09
N THR A 142 1.62 7.41 -3.66
CA THR A 142 1.01 6.08 -3.80
C THR A 142 0.68 5.43 -2.46
N ALA A 143 1.53 5.63 -1.45
CA ALA A 143 1.29 5.14 -0.10
C ALA A 143 0.10 5.84 0.57
N ILE A 144 -0.01 7.17 0.44
CA ILE A 144 -1.16 7.96 0.93
C ILE A 144 -2.46 7.47 0.29
N ASP A 145 -2.51 7.32 -1.05
CA ASP A 145 -3.67 6.78 -1.76
C ASP A 145 -4.05 5.37 -1.29
N THR A 146 -3.05 4.59 -0.90
CA THR A 146 -3.26 3.23 -0.37
C THR A 146 -3.91 3.27 1.01
N PHE A 147 -3.48 4.16 1.90
CA PHE A 147 -4.11 4.35 3.21
C PHE A 147 -5.54 4.85 3.10
N ASP A 148 -5.82 5.78 2.17
CA ASP A 148 -7.18 6.25 1.90
C ASP A 148 -8.09 5.10 1.43
N LYS A 149 -7.61 4.23 0.53
CA LYS A 149 -8.33 3.03 0.10
C LYS A 149 -8.57 2.02 1.23
N ILE A 150 -7.60 1.85 2.13
CA ILE A 150 -7.77 1.00 3.31
C ILE A 150 -8.88 1.57 4.21
N TYR A 151 -8.88 2.87 4.44
CA TYR A 151 -9.93 3.54 5.21
C TYR A 151 -11.31 3.30 4.62
N ASP A 152 -11.49 3.53 3.31
CA ASP A 152 -12.75 3.34 2.60
C ASP A 152 -13.23 1.87 2.67
N ASN A 153 -12.32 0.91 2.47
CA ASN A 153 -12.63 -0.52 2.55
C ASN A 153 -13.11 -0.92 3.95
N ILE A 154 -12.52 -0.35 5.00
CA ILE A 154 -12.95 -0.61 6.38
C ILE A 154 -14.34 -0.05 6.63
N GLN A 155 -14.65 1.15 6.13
CA GLN A 155 -16.00 1.73 6.23
C GLN A 155 -17.05 0.84 5.55
N GLN A 156 -16.75 0.36 4.35
CA GLN A 156 -17.63 -0.57 3.63
C GLN A 156 -17.79 -1.89 4.40
N THR A 157 -16.70 -2.43 4.94
CA THR A 157 -16.75 -3.65 5.74
C THR A 157 -17.58 -3.48 7.01
N SER A 158 -17.52 -2.30 7.65
CA SER A 158 -18.37 -1.97 8.81
C SER A 158 -19.86 -2.04 8.44
N ALA A 159 -20.25 -1.41 7.34
CA ALA A 159 -21.63 -1.44 6.87
C ALA A 159 -22.11 -2.88 6.54
N LEU A 160 -21.24 -3.72 5.97
CA LEU A 160 -21.57 -5.13 5.70
C LEU A 160 -21.75 -5.93 6.99
N ILE A 161 -20.96 -5.65 8.04
CA ILE A 161 -21.10 -6.31 9.34
C ILE A 161 -22.43 -5.92 10.00
N ASP A 162 -22.83 -4.64 9.94
CA ASP A 162 -24.12 -4.20 10.47
C ASP A 162 -25.27 -4.92 9.76
N GLN A 163 -25.21 -5.05 8.42
CA GLN A 163 -26.19 -5.82 7.66
C GLN A 163 -26.19 -7.32 8.04
N MET A 164 -25.01 -7.89 8.34
CA MET A 164 -24.91 -9.28 8.78
C MET A 164 -25.57 -9.49 10.13
N VAL A 165 -25.42 -8.56 11.08
CA VAL A 165 -26.10 -8.61 12.38
C VAL A 165 -27.61 -8.58 12.20
N ASP A 166 -28.14 -7.72 11.34
CA ASP A 166 -29.57 -7.67 11.02
C ASP A 166 -30.07 -9.00 10.43
N LYS A 167 -29.27 -9.62 9.55
CA LYS A 167 -29.64 -10.92 8.98
C LYS A 167 -29.61 -12.06 10.01
N ILE A 168 -28.68 -12.02 10.96
CA ILE A 168 -28.64 -12.99 12.07
C ILE A 168 -29.90 -12.85 12.93
N ASN A 169 -30.34 -11.62 13.24
CA ASN A 169 -31.58 -11.39 13.98
C ASN A 169 -32.81 -11.94 13.24
N GLN A 170 -32.86 -11.78 11.90
CA GLN A 170 -33.94 -12.37 11.07
C GLN A 170 -33.91 -13.91 11.10
N VAL A 171 -32.73 -14.53 11.09
CA VAL A 171 -32.59 -15.98 11.21
C VAL A 171 -33.07 -16.49 12.57
N ASP A 172 -32.79 -15.76 13.64
CA ASP A 172 -33.26 -16.09 15.00
C ASP A 172 -34.79 -16.05 15.10
N GLU A 173 -35.43 -15.02 14.52
CA GLU A 173 -36.88 -14.90 14.42
C GLU A 173 -37.48 -16.07 13.62
N VAL A 174 -36.89 -16.41 12.47
CA VAL A 174 -37.36 -17.56 11.65
C VAL A 174 -37.20 -18.87 12.43
N ALA A 175 -36.09 -19.08 13.15
CA ALA A 175 -35.88 -20.26 13.97
C ALA A 175 -36.93 -20.39 15.07
N THR A 176 -37.28 -19.28 15.72
CA THR A 176 -38.35 -19.24 16.74
C THR A 176 -39.70 -19.62 16.12
N ASN A 177 -40.04 -19.07 14.96
CA ASN A 177 -41.29 -19.40 14.26
C ASN A 177 -41.31 -20.89 13.81
N VAL A 178 -40.21 -21.43 13.33
CA VAL A 178 -40.11 -22.87 12.97
C VAL A 178 -40.33 -23.75 14.20
N ALA A 179 -39.77 -23.39 15.35
CA ALA A 179 -40.00 -24.13 16.60
C ALA A 179 -41.50 -24.13 16.97
N ALA A 180 -42.18 -22.97 16.95
CA ALA A 180 -43.62 -22.87 17.23
C ALA A 180 -44.46 -23.72 16.25
N ILE A 181 -44.17 -23.64 14.95
CA ILE A 181 -44.88 -24.46 13.93
C ILE A 181 -44.63 -25.97 14.18
N SER A 182 -43.43 -26.35 14.61
CA SER A 182 -43.10 -27.76 14.92
C SER A 182 -43.90 -28.28 16.11
N GLU A 183 -44.13 -27.44 17.16
CA GLU A 183 -44.97 -27.79 18.29
C GLU A 183 -46.43 -27.92 17.89
N GLU A 184 -46.98 -27.01 17.07
CA GLU A 184 -48.32 -27.07 16.54
C GLU A 184 -48.53 -28.32 15.64
N GLN A 185 -47.54 -28.66 14.83
CA GLN A 185 -47.59 -29.85 13.98
C GLN A 185 -47.56 -31.16 14.80
N ALA A 186 -46.80 -31.19 15.91
CA ALA A 186 -46.82 -32.32 16.84
C ALA A 186 -48.21 -32.49 17.46
N ALA A 187 -48.84 -31.41 17.96
CA ALA A 187 -50.17 -31.45 18.52
C ALA A 187 -51.23 -31.89 17.49
N SER A 188 -51.13 -31.40 16.24
CA SER A 188 -52.03 -31.81 15.13
C SER A 188 -51.84 -33.31 14.77
N SER A 189 -50.61 -33.82 14.85
CA SER A 189 -50.33 -35.23 14.62
C SER A 189 -50.95 -36.12 15.69
N ASP A 190 -50.93 -35.71 16.94
CA ASP A 190 -51.58 -36.41 18.06
C ASP A 190 -53.12 -36.41 17.89
N GLU A 191 -53.73 -35.31 17.45
CA GLU A 191 -55.15 -35.25 17.15
C GLU A 191 -55.55 -36.18 15.99
N ILE A 192 -54.76 -36.24 14.93
CA ILE A 192 -54.95 -37.17 13.80
C ILE A 192 -54.87 -38.62 14.28
N LEU A 193 -53.93 -38.96 15.16
CA LEU A 193 -53.81 -40.29 15.75
C LEU A 193 -55.09 -40.65 16.53
N ALA A 194 -55.57 -39.77 17.44
CA ALA A 194 -56.77 -39.98 18.22
C ALA A 194 -58.00 -40.13 17.34
N THR A 195 -58.14 -39.33 16.29
CA THR A 195 -59.21 -39.40 15.31
C THR A 195 -59.15 -40.73 14.55
N SER A 196 -57.97 -41.20 14.16
CA SER A 196 -57.75 -42.48 13.45
C SER A 196 -58.14 -43.68 14.33
N GLU A 197 -57.82 -43.65 15.64
CA GLU A 197 -58.21 -44.67 16.61
C GLU A 197 -59.75 -44.70 16.78
N SER A 198 -60.37 -43.52 16.83
CA SER A 198 -61.83 -43.42 16.87
C SER A 198 -62.51 -44.01 15.61
N MET A 199 -61.97 -43.68 14.42
CA MET A 199 -62.44 -44.22 13.15
C MET A 199 -62.26 -45.76 13.08
N LEU A 200 -61.19 -46.31 13.62
CA LEU A 200 -60.94 -47.74 13.70
C LEU A 200 -62.01 -48.43 14.57
N THR A 201 -62.34 -47.80 15.72
CA THR A 201 -63.41 -48.29 16.62
C THR A 201 -64.77 -48.27 15.97
N GLN A 202 -65.08 -47.17 15.27
CA GLN A 202 -66.33 -47.04 14.51
C GLN A 202 -66.43 -48.08 13.37
N ALA A 203 -65.37 -48.32 12.64
CA ALA A 203 -65.29 -49.31 11.57
C ALA A 203 -65.56 -50.75 12.09
N LYS A 204 -64.98 -51.08 13.27
CA LYS A 204 -65.31 -52.35 13.98
C LYS A 204 -66.76 -52.45 14.33
N GLY A 205 -67.38 -51.40 14.90
CA GLY A 205 -68.80 -51.35 15.22
C GLY A 205 -69.70 -51.49 13.98
N ILE A 206 -69.28 -50.88 12.84
CA ILE A 206 -70.01 -51.04 11.57
C ILE A 206 -69.93 -52.49 11.07
N ALA A 207 -68.74 -53.14 11.17
CA ALA A 207 -68.57 -54.55 10.79
C ALA A 207 -69.44 -55.45 11.65
N GLU A 208 -69.47 -55.30 12.99
CA GLU A 208 -70.35 -56.06 13.88
C GLU A 208 -71.83 -55.87 13.59
N ASN A 209 -72.25 -54.64 13.37
CA ASN A 209 -73.61 -54.32 12.99
C ASN A 209 -74.01 -54.93 11.64
N SER A 210 -73.08 -54.93 10.66
CA SER A 210 -73.32 -55.57 9.36
C SER A 210 -73.49 -57.05 9.49
N GLU A 211 -72.72 -57.74 10.36
CA GLU A 211 -72.86 -59.15 10.67
C GLU A 211 -74.22 -59.43 11.33
N ASN A 212 -74.64 -58.63 12.27
CA ASN A 212 -75.95 -58.71 12.94
C ASN A 212 -77.11 -58.54 11.97
N VAL A 213 -77.04 -57.52 11.08
CA VAL A 213 -78.06 -57.37 10.00
C VAL A 213 -78.09 -58.56 9.04
N ALA A 214 -76.93 -59.10 8.70
CA ALA A 214 -76.93 -60.34 7.86
C ALA A 214 -77.57 -61.57 8.55
N LYS A 215 -77.37 -61.70 9.88
CA LYS A 215 -77.99 -62.75 10.67
C LYS A 215 -79.51 -62.57 10.81
N GLU A 216 -79.95 -61.36 11.10
CA GLU A 216 -81.40 -61.04 11.18
C GLU A 216 -82.07 -61.20 9.82
N SER A 217 -81.44 -60.81 8.71
CA SER A 217 -81.91 -60.98 7.36
C SER A 217 -82.09 -62.49 7.01
N ARG A 218 -81.17 -63.38 7.46
CA ARG A 218 -81.35 -64.81 7.32
C ARG A 218 -82.52 -65.36 8.11
N SER A 219 -82.65 -64.93 9.40
CA SER A 219 -83.79 -65.30 10.25
C SER A 219 -85.14 -64.85 9.68
N LEU A 220 -85.18 -63.63 9.12
CA LEU A 220 -86.37 -63.12 8.44
C LEU A 220 -86.69 -63.95 7.17
N THR A 221 -85.67 -64.34 6.42
CA THR A 221 -85.87 -65.26 5.25
C THR A 221 -86.44 -66.60 5.66
N GLU A 222 -85.90 -67.21 6.74
CA GLU A 222 -86.41 -68.50 7.28
C GLU A 222 -87.86 -68.33 7.77
N SER A 223 -88.19 -67.27 8.51
CA SER A 223 -89.53 -66.98 8.95
C SER A 223 -90.50 -66.74 7.80
N SER A 224 -90.05 -66.09 6.73
CA SER A 224 -90.85 -65.90 5.52
C SER A 224 -91.15 -67.20 4.76
N ILE A 225 -90.18 -68.13 4.72
CA ILE A 225 -90.39 -69.47 4.14
C ILE A 225 -91.33 -70.27 4.98
N GLN A 226 -91.26 -70.29 6.30
CA GLN A 226 -92.19 -70.92 7.24
C GLN A 226 -93.61 -70.43 7.06
N LEU A 227 -93.74 -69.08 6.98
CA LEU A 227 -95.06 -68.48 6.76
C LEU A 227 -95.65 -68.81 5.42
N ALA A 228 -94.83 -68.88 4.35
CA ALA A 228 -95.24 -69.30 3.03
C ALA A 228 -95.72 -70.80 2.99
N ASP A 229 -95.02 -71.63 3.74
CA ASP A 229 -95.42 -73.02 3.88
C ASP A 229 -96.71 -73.19 4.73
N GLN A 230 -96.91 -72.43 5.79
CA GLN A 230 -98.16 -72.43 6.52
C GLN A 230 -99.38 -71.93 5.68
N VAL A 231 -99.15 -70.87 4.89
CA VAL A 231 -100.14 -70.41 3.92
C VAL A 231 -100.54 -71.43 2.90
N LYS A 232 -99.63 -72.27 2.47
CA LYS A 232 -99.98 -73.43 1.56
C LYS A 232 -100.90 -74.44 2.20
N LEU A 233 -100.83 -74.68 3.52
CA LEU A 233 -101.70 -75.60 4.24
C LEU A 233 -103.20 -75.11 4.32
N PHE A 234 -103.44 -73.82 4.14
CA PHE A 234 -104.70 -73.18 4.14
C PHE A 234 -105.37 -73.10 2.73
N ARG A 235 -104.69 -73.63 1.68
CA ARG A 235 -105.34 -73.73 0.37
C ARG A 235 -106.31 -74.92 0.37
N ILE A 236 -107.57 -74.53 0.47
CA ILE A 236 -108.65 -75.38 0.08
C ILE A 236 -108.78 -75.42 -1.43
#